data_6ef0dbd6a570eda3b41aa16a5ea19ac9
#
_entry.id   6ef0dbd6a570eda3b41aa16a5ea19ac9
#
_cell.length_a   1.000
_cell.length_b   1.000
_cell.length_c   1.000
_cell.angle_alpha   90.00
_cell.angle_beta   90.00
_cell.angle_gamma   90.00
#
_symmetry.space_group_name_H-M   'P 1'
#
loop_
_entity.id
_entity.type
_entity.pdbx_description
1 polymer ?
#
loop_
_entity_poly.entity_id
_entity_poly.type
_entity_poly.pdbx_seq_one_letter_code
_entity_poly.pdbx_strand_id
1 'polypeptide(L)'
;MREKKYDYLIVGAGLFGATFAHLATKRGKRCLVIDKRSHVGGNVYCEEIEGINVHKYGAHIFHTSDRRIWDFVNSIVPFNRYTNSPLAKAPDGKLYNLPFNMNTFYQMWGVKTPAEAQAKLDEQRREAIKRMEDDGIKEPRNLEEQALTLIGRDVYEQLIKGYTEKQWGRPCSELPAFIIRRLPVRMTFDNDYFNDSFQGIPIGGYNLLIDGLLKGVD
;
A
#
# COMPACT_ATOMS: atom_id res chain seq x y z
N MET A 1 34.22 10.64 33.11
CA MET A 1 32.91 10.21 32.51
C MET A 1 33.09 8.74 32.02
N ARG A 2 32.25 7.80 32.48
CA ARG A 2 32.30 6.45 31.93
C ARG A 2 31.84 6.53 30.47
N GLU A 3 32.66 6.03 29.52
CA GLU A 3 32.24 5.90 28.14
C GLU A 3 30.93 5.06 28.08
N LYS A 4 29.88 5.63 27.45
CA LYS A 4 28.67 4.87 27.17
C LYS A 4 28.97 3.86 26.08
N LYS A 5 29.08 2.58 26.42
CA LYS A 5 29.24 1.50 25.44
C LYS A 5 27.86 1.06 24.96
N TYR A 6 27.66 1.03 23.66
CA TYR A 6 26.46 0.49 23.00
C TYR A 6 26.74 -0.87 22.38
N ASP A 7 25.77 -1.77 22.45
CA ASP A 7 25.82 -3.04 21.72
C ASP A 7 25.47 -2.87 20.24
N TYR A 8 24.56 -1.91 19.94
CA TYR A 8 24.09 -1.65 18.58
C TYR A 8 24.01 -0.14 18.29
N LEU A 9 24.47 0.22 17.09
CA LEU A 9 24.17 1.49 16.44
C LEU A 9 23.12 1.21 15.36
N ILE A 10 21.94 1.83 15.47
CA ILE A 10 20.83 1.65 14.55
C ILE A 10 20.65 2.95 13.76
N VAL A 11 20.80 2.87 12.44
CA VAL A 11 20.67 4.02 11.54
C VAL A 11 19.27 3.99 10.90
N GLY A 12 18.44 4.95 11.30
CA GLY A 12 17.05 5.07 10.90
C GLY A 12 16.07 4.75 12.04
N ALA A 13 15.33 5.76 12.49
CA ALA A 13 14.31 5.66 13.55
C ALA A 13 12.89 5.42 13.00
N GLY A 14 12.77 4.73 11.86
CA GLY A 14 11.50 4.26 11.33
C GLY A 14 11.02 3.01 12.06
N LEU A 15 9.88 2.43 11.62
CA LEU A 15 9.28 1.24 12.26
C LEU A 15 10.27 0.08 12.44
N PHE A 16 11.11 -0.20 11.44
CA PHE A 16 12.08 -1.29 11.52
C PHE A 16 13.12 -1.03 12.62
N GLY A 17 13.79 0.12 12.57
CA GLY A 17 14.84 0.47 13.53
C GLY A 17 14.30 0.59 14.96
N ALA A 18 13.14 1.22 15.13
CA ALA A 18 12.47 1.36 16.42
C ALA A 18 12.06 -0.02 17.00
N THR A 19 11.52 -0.91 16.18
CA THR A 19 11.15 -2.26 16.61
C THR A 19 12.38 -3.09 16.98
N PHE A 20 13.45 -3.01 16.18
CA PHE A 20 14.71 -3.70 16.51
C PHE A 20 15.28 -3.19 17.85
N ALA A 21 15.38 -1.87 18.03
CA ALA A 21 15.85 -1.25 19.25
C ALA A 21 15.05 -1.70 20.47
N HIS A 22 13.70 -1.67 20.37
CA HIS A 22 12.80 -2.14 21.42
C HIS A 22 13.07 -3.59 21.84
N LEU A 23 13.13 -4.49 20.87
CA LEU A 23 13.34 -5.91 21.14
C LEU A 23 14.75 -6.22 21.67
N ALA A 24 15.76 -5.48 21.21
CA ALA A 24 17.13 -5.62 21.71
C ALA A 24 17.24 -5.09 23.15
N THR A 25 16.65 -3.94 23.44
CA THR A 25 16.64 -3.35 24.78
C THR A 25 15.91 -4.25 25.79
N LYS A 26 14.79 -4.86 25.40
CA LYS A 26 14.12 -5.88 26.23
C LYS A 26 14.99 -7.09 26.54
N ARG A 27 16.03 -7.35 25.75
CA ARG A 27 17.04 -8.41 25.97
C ARG A 27 18.30 -7.90 26.68
N GLY A 28 18.23 -6.73 27.31
CA GLY A 28 19.34 -6.14 28.07
C GLY A 28 20.44 -5.52 27.20
N LYS A 29 20.19 -5.33 25.88
CA LYS A 29 21.15 -4.68 25.00
C LYS A 29 20.99 -3.17 25.02
N ARG A 30 22.10 -2.45 24.90
CA ARG A 30 22.11 -1.00 24.80
C ARG A 30 22.15 -0.60 23.33
N CYS A 31 21.18 0.18 22.90
CA CYS A 31 21.04 0.65 21.52
C CYS A 31 21.19 2.17 21.47
N LEU A 32 21.91 2.66 20.46
CA LEU A 32 21.89 4.06 20.04
C LEU A 32 21.17 4.13 18.69
N VAL A 33 20.08 4.89 18.62
CA VAL A 33 19.33 5.10 17.39
C VAL A 33 19.59 6.52 16.87
N ILE A 34 19.96 6.60 15.59
CA ILE A 34 20.19 7.89 14.90
C ILE A 34 19.34 7.96 13.65
N ASP A 35 18.86 9.15 13.31
CA ASP A 35 18.14 9.41 12.06
C ASP A 35 18.64 10.70 11.41
N LYS A 36 18.57 10.79 10.09
CA LYS A 36 18.93 12.00 9.34
C LYS A 36 17.83 13.07 9.39
N ARG A 37 16.58 12.68 9.68
CA ARG A 37 15.45 13.58 9.79
C ARG A 37 15.43 14.24 11.17
N SER A 38 14.78 15.39 11.27
CA SER A 38 14.57 16.10 12.54
C SER A 38 13.51 15.46 13.44
N HIS A 39 12.92 14.35 13.01
CA HIS A 39 11.88 13.59 13.71
C HIS A 39 12.13 12.09 13.57
N VAL A 40 11.65 11.31 14.53
CA VAL A 40 11.57 9.84 14.47
C VAL A 40 10.33 9.40 13.68
N GLY A 41 10.17 8.09 13.46
CA GLY A 41 9.00 7.50 12.80
C GLY A 41 9.18 7.23 11.31
N GLY A 42 10.24 7.77 10.69
CA GLY A 42 10.48 7.53 9.27
C GLY A 42 9.26 7.92 8.41
N ASN A 43 8.79 7.00 7.56
CA ASN A 43 7.67 7.28 6.66
C ASN A 43 6.29 7.21 7.33
N VAL A 44 6.17 6.66 8.54
CA VAL A 44 4.90 6.65 9.29
C VAL A 44 4.71 7.87 10.18
N TYR A 45 5.66 8.81 10.16
CA TYR A 45 5.56 10.05 10.93
C TYR A 45 4.30 10.84 10.58
N CYS A 46 3.59 11.29 11.63
CA CYS A 46 2.40 12.12 11.52
C CYS A 46 2.67 13.51 12.08
N GLU A 47 2.08 14.52 11.45
CA GLU A 47 1.98 15.87 12.01
C GLU A 47 0.55 16.09 12.50
N GLU A 48 0.42 16.62 13.73
CA GLU A 48 -0.89 17.04 14.22
C GLU A 48 -1.19 18.44 13.68
N ILE A 49 -2.23 18.55 12.88
CA ILE A 49 -2.70 19.81 12.31
C ILE A 49 -4.20 19.92 12.61
N GLU A 50 -4.58 20.93 13.37
CA GLU A 50 -5.99 21.19 13.77
C GLU A 50 -6.69 19.97 14.38
N GLY A 51 -5.96 19.19 15.19
CA GLY A 51 -6.48 17.98 15.83
C GLY A 51 -6.55 16.75 14.92
N ILE A 52 -5.98 16.83 13.71
CA ILE A 52 -5.91 15.73 12.74
C ILE A 52 -4.48 15.20 12.66
N ASN A 53 -4.32 13.90 12.77
CA ASN A 53 -3.04 13.22 12.53
C ASN A 53 -2.79 13.09 11.01
N VAL A 54 -2.06 14.03 10.44
CA VAL A 54 -1.73 14.05 9.01
C VAL A 54 -0.52 13.15 8.75
N HIS A 55 -0.69 12.12 7.93
CA HIS A 55 0.40 11.24 7.49
C HIS A 55 1.28 11.99 6.49
N LYS A 56 2.43 12.50 6.93
CA LYS A 56 3.29 13.40 6.14
C LYS A 56 3.84 12.78 4.85
N TYR A 57 4.10 11.50 4.85
CA TYR A 57 4.75 10.78 3.75
C TYR A 57 3.81 9.80 3.02
N GLY A 58 2.52 10.07 3.06
CA GLY A 58 1.48 9.23 2.48
C GLY A 58 0.77 8.36 3.52
N ALA A 59 -0.43 7.92 3.18
CA ALA A 59 -1.25 7.12 4.07
C ALA A 59 -0.59 5.77 4.37
N HIS A 60 -0.49 5.44 5.64
CA HIS A 60 -0.02 4.16 6.13
C HIS A 60 -1.12 3.51 6.98
N ILE A 61 -1.60 2.36 6.54
CA ILE A 61 -2.54 1.53 7.28
C ILE A 61 -1.80 0.27 7.70
N PHE A 62 -1.77 -0.02 8.99
CA PHE A 62 -1.17 -1.25 9.49
C PHE A 62 -2.11 -2.41 9.18
N HIS A 63 -1.56 -3.50 8.64
CA HIS A 63 -2.32 -4.71 8.36
C HIS A 63 -1.44 -5.96 8.54
N THR A 64 -2.01 -7.03 9.01
CA THR A 64 -1.36 -8.33 9.18
C THR A 64 -2.37 -9.45 9.37
N SER A 65 -2.03 -10.66 8.95
CA SER A 65 -2.77 -11.88 9.31
C SER A 65 -2.14 -12.62 10.50
N ASP A 66 -0.95 -12.19 10.98
CA ASP A 66 -0.31 -12.78 12.16
C ASP A 66 -0.83 -12.14 13.44
N ARG A 67 -1.57 -12.92 14.23
CA ARG A 67 -2.13 -12.51 15.52
C ARG A 67 -1.06 -12.02 16.52
N ARG A 68 0.14 -12.62 16.50
CA ARG A 68 1.22 -12.24 17.43
C ARG A 68 1.75 -10.84 17.12
N ILE A 69 1.83 -10.49 15.83
CA ILE A 69 2.24 -9.15 15.41
C ILE A 69 1.16 -8.13 15.78
N TRP A 70 -0.12 -8.47 15.57
CA TRP A 70 -1.24 -7.61 15.97
C TRP A 70 -1.27 -7.36 17.48
N ASP A 71 -1.15 -8.41 18.29
CA ASP A 71 -1.13 -8.30 19.74
C ASP A 71 0.10 -7.52 20.24
N PHE A 72 1.26 -7.69 19.58
CA PHE A 72 2.47 -6.93 19.89
C PHE A 72 2.28 -5.42 19.70
N VAL A 73 1.81 -4.97 18.54
CA VAL A 73 1.62 -3.53 18.31
C VAL A 73 0.53 -2.93 19.21
N ASN A 74 -0.54 -3.69 19.48
CA ASN A 74 -1.60 -3.27 20.41
C ASN A 74 -1.15 -3.27 21.87
N SER A 75 -0.09 -3.99 22.23
CA SER A 75 0.49 -3.90 23.58
C SER A 75 1.27 -2.61 23.81
N ILE A 76 1.60 -1.88 22.75
CA ILE A 76 2.35 -0.61 22.81
C ILE A 76 1.37 0.57 22.72
N VAL A 77 0.49 0.56 21.73
CA VAL A 77 -0.57 1.56 21.53
C VAL A 77 -1.81 0.87 20.98
N PRO A 78 -3.02 1.18 21.44
CA PRO A 78 -4.24 0.60 20.88
C PRO A 78 -4.45 1.05 19.43
N PHE A 79 -4.92 0.12 18.60
CA PHE A 79 -5.30 0.39 17.21
C PHE A 79 -6.83 0.48 17.10
N ASN A 80 -7.30 1.36 16.23
CA ASN A 80 -8.69 1.32 15.79
C ASN A 80 -8.92 0.13 14.85
N ARG A 81 -10.16 -0.04 14.38
CA ARG A 81 -10.50 -1.07 13.39
C ARG A 81 -10.77 -0.43 12.02
N TYR A 82 -9.95 0.54 11.65
CA TYR A 82 -10.08 1.17 10.34
C TYR A 82 -9.85 0.13 9.24
N THR A 83 -10.85 -0.03 8.40
CA THR A 83 -10.79 -0.88 7.21
C THR A 83 -10.57 0.00 6.00
N ASN A 84 -9.51 -0.28 5.24
CA ASN A 84 -9.17 0.51 4.06
C ASN A 84 -10.00 0.07 2.85
N SER A 85 -10.98 0.87 2.48
CA SER A 85 -11.85 0.65 1.31
C SER A 85 -11.80 1.88 0.40
N PRO A 86 -10.71 2.06 -0.38
CA PRO A 86 -10.48 3.27 -1.17
C PRO A 86 -11.45 3.41 -2.33
N LEU A 87 -11.72 4.66 -2.70
CA LEU A 87 -12.44 5.03 -3.91
C LEU A 87 -11.50 5.77 -4.87
N ALA A 88 -11.57 5.45 -6.15
CA ALA A 88 -10.91 6.17 -7.21
C ALA A 88 -11.89 7.09 -7.92
N LYS A 89 -11.50 8.36 -8.10
CA LYS A 89 -12.21 9.27 -8.99
C LYS A 89 -11.58 9.18 -10.38
N ALA A 90 -12.33 8.69 -11.34
CA ALA A 90 -11.90 8.56 -12.72
C ALA A 90 -11.92 9.89 -13.49
N PRO A 91 -11.27 9.98 -14.66
CA PRO A 91 -11.26 11.18 -15.49
C PRO A 91 -12.66 11.66 -15.92
N ASP A 92 -13.63 10.74 -16.06
CA ASP A 92 -15.03 11.05 -16.36
C ASP A 92 -15.82 11.60 -15.14
N GLY A 93 -15.16 11.73 -13.99
CA GLY A 93 -15.74 12.21 -12.74
C GLY A 93 -16.46 11.17 -11.90
N LYS A 94 -16.64 9.95 -12.39
CA LYS A 94 -17.26 8.84 -11.65
C LYS A 94 -16.34 8.32 -10.54
N LEU A 95 -16.96 7.74 -9.54
CA LEU A 95 -16.28 7.07 -8.43
C LEU A 95 -16.36 5.55 -8.63
N TYR A 96 -15.21 4.90 -8.45
CA TYR A 96 -15.09 3.44 -8.54
C TYR A 96 -14.47 2.88 -7.27
N ASN A 97 -14.94 1.70 -6.84
CA ASN A 97 -14.33 0.98 -5.73
C ASN A 97 -12.96 0.41 -6.12
N LEU A 98 -12.04 0.39 -5.15
CA LEU A 98 -10.74 -0.28 -5.23
C LEU A 98 -10.59 -1.24 -4.04
N PRO A 99 -9.86 -2.37 -4.20
CA PRO A 99 -9.26 -2.91 -5.43
C PRO A 99 -10.31 -3.26 -6.47
N PHE A 100 -9.87 -3.57 -7.73
CA PHE A 100 -10.81 -3.94 -8.79
C PHE A 100 -11.57 -5.20 -8.39
N ASN A 101 -12.86 -5.04 -8.15
CA ASN A 101 -13.75 -6.07 -7.65
C ASN A 101 -15.11 -6.01 -8.37
N MET A 102 -16.05 -6.85 -8.00
CA MET A 102 -17.37 -6.87 -8.63
C MET A 102 -18.11 -5.54 -8.52
N ASN A 103 -17.91 -4.73 -7.46
CA ASN A 103 -18.50 -3.40 -7.38
C ASN A 103 -17.91 -2.46 -8.44
N THR A 104 -16.59 -2.51 -8.66
CA THR A 104 -15.91 -1.77 -9.72
C THR A 104 -16.48 -2.14 -11.10
N PHE A 105 -16.62 -3.44 -11.38
CA PHE A 105 -17.12 -3.93 -12.67
C PHE A 105 -18.61 -3.64 -12.86
N TYR A 106 -19.41 -3.71 -11.80
CA TYR A 106 -20.81 -3.27 -11.84
C TYR A 106 -20.91 -1.76 -12.15
N GLN A 107 -20.10 -0.93 -11.48
CA GLN A 107 -20.09 0.52 -11.71
C GLN A 107 -19.63 0.87 -13.12
N MET A 108 -18.70 0.11 -13.69
CA MET A 108 -18.12 0.36 -15.02
C MET A 108 -18.97 -0.19 -16.17
N TRP A 109 -19.45 -1.43 -16.03
CA TRP A 109 -20.10 -2.19 -17.11
C TRP A 109 -21.53 -2.62 -16.82
N GLY A 110 -22.05 -2.44 -15.61
CA GLY A 110 -23.37 -2.89 -15.19
C GLY A 110 -23.50 -4.40 -15.03
N VAL A 111 -22.38 -5.13 -15.03
CA VAL A 111 -22.36 -6.60 -14.84
C VAL A 111 -22.71 -6.98 -13.41
N LYS A 112 -23.43 -8.07 -13.22
CA LYS A 112 -23.96 -8.48 -11.91
C LYS A 112 -23.36 -9.79 -11.39
N THR A 113 -22.72 -10.54 -12.25
CA THR A 113 -22.15 -11.84 -11.90
C THR A 113 -20.66 -11.92 -12.24
N PRO A 114 -19.88 -12.73 -11.49
CA PRO A 114 -18.48 -12.99 -11.84
C PRO A 114 -18.27 -13.46 -13.28
N ALA A 115 -19.18 -14.27 -13.81
CA ALA A 115 -19.09 -14.77 -15.18
C ALA A 115 -19.21 -13.65 -16.22
N GLU A 116 -20.13 -12.71 -16.02
CA GLU A 116 -20.29 -11.54 -16.90
C GLU A 116 -19.06 -10.63 -16.82
N ALA A 117 -18.52 -10.37 -15.60
CA ALA A 117 -17.32 -9.58 -15.42
C ALA A 117 -16.10 -10.23 -16.09
N GLN A 118 -15.94 -11.55 -15.91
CA GLN A 118 -14.86 -12.30 -16.54
C GLN A 118 -14.96 -12.25 -18.07
N ALA A 119 -16.17 -12.42 -18.63
CA ALA A 119 -16.36 -12.34 -20.06
C ALA A 119 -15.96 -10.98 -20.65
N LYS A 120 -16.29 -9.87 -19.94
CA LYS A 120 -15.88 -8.52 -20.34
C LYS A 120 -14.37 -8.32 -20.27
N LEU A 121 -13.73 -8.77 -19.20
CA LEU A 121 -12.28 -8.75 -19.08
C LEU A 121 -11.60 -9.53 -20.20
N ASP A 122 -12.10 -10.75 -20.49
CA ASP A 122 -11.52 -11.63 -21.50
C ASP A 122 -11.72 -11.09 -22.93
N GLU A 123 -12.84 -10.40 -23.19
CA GLU A 123 -13.08 -9.69 -24.45
C GLU A 123 -11.97 -8.65 -24.69
N GLN A 124 -11.76 -7.76 -23.75
CA GLN A 124 -10.79 -6.66 -23.86
C GLN A 124 -9.34 -7.16 -23.84
N ARG A 125 -9.04 -8.19 -23.05
CA ARG A 125 -7.73 -8.85 -23.05
C ARG A 125 -7.38 -9.46 -24.40
N ARG A 126 -8.34 -10.17 -25.02
CA ARG A 126 -8.15 -10.74 -26.36
C ARG A 126 -7.85 -9.68 -27.41
N GLU A 127 -8.54 -8.53 -27.35
CA GLU A 127 -8.24 -7.41 -28.25
C GLU A 127 -6.82 -6.90 -28.07
N ALA A 128 -6.36 -6.77 -26.83
CA ALA A 128 -4.99 -6.31 -26.53
C ALA A 128 -3.94 -7.33 -26.99
N ILE A 129 -4.15 -8.62 -26.71
CA ILE A 129 -3.26 -9.71 -27.12
C ILE A 129 -3.19 -9.77 -28.65
N LYS A 130 -4.32 -9.73 -29.33
CA LYS A 130 -4.38 -9.75 -30.80
C LYS A 130 -3.58 -8.59 -31.42
N ARG A 131 -3.71 -7.36 -30.91
CA ARG A 131 -2.93 -6.23 -31.39
C ARG A 131 -1.42 -6.45 -31.21
N MET A 132 -1.01 -6.99 -30.07
CA MET A 132 0.39 -7.34 -29.84
C MET A 132 0.88 -8.39 -30.84
N GLU A 133 0.08 -9.43 -31.10
CA GLU A 133 0.41 -10.47 -32.10
C GLU A 133 0.53 -9.88 -33.51
N ASP A 134 -0.42 -9.02 -33.92
CA ASP A 134 -0.41 -8.33 -35.22
C ASP A 134 0.83 -7.44 -35.36
N ASP A 135 1.32 -6.85 -34.25
CA ASP A 135 2.54 -6.04 -34.18
C ASP A 135 3.82 -6.90 -33.99
N GLY A 136 3.73 -8.22 -33.95
CA GLY A 136 4.85 -9.13 -33.74
C GLY A 136 5.43 -9.11 -32.31
N ILE A 137 4.68 -8.60 -31.32
CA ILE A 137 5.09 -8.48 -29.93
C ILE A 137 4.68 -9.75 -29.18
N LYS A 138 5.67 -10.53 -28.72
CA LYS A 138 5.45 -11.81 -28.03
C LYS A 138 5.13 -11.65 -26.55
N GLU A 139 5.72 -10.65 -25.91
CA GLU A 139 5.56 -10.35 -24.48
C GLU A 139 5.40 -8.84 -24.27
N PRO A 140 4.60 -8.40 -23.27
CA PRO A 140 4.47 -6.98 -22.95
C PRO A 140 5.82 -6.33 -22.64
N ARG A 141 6.16 -5.26 -23.35
CA ARG A 141 7.44 -4.54 -23.25
C ARG A 141 7.41 -3.48 -22.15
N ASN A 142 6.24 -2.98 -21.83
CA ASN A 142 6.02 -1.87 -20.91
C ASN A 142 4.75 -2.08 -20.06
N LEU A 143 4.54 -1.17 -19.09
CA LEU A 143 3.41 -1.22 -18.16
C LEU A 143 2.06 -1.12 -18.88
N GLU A 144 1.93 -0.29 -19.91
CA GLU A 144 0.69 -0.13 -20.66
C GLU A 144 0.27 -1.45 -21.34
N GLU A 145 1.17 -2.06 -22.10
CA GLU A 145 0.92 -3.34 -22.76
C GLU A 145 0.57 -4.44 -21.74
N GLN A 146 1.30 -4.48 -20.62
CA GLN A 146 1.04 -5.44 -19.54
C GLN A 146 -0.33 -5.19 -18.89
N ALA A 147 -0.70 -3.95 -18.64
CA ALA A 147 -1.99 -3.59 -18.08
C ALA A 147 -3.15 -4.02 -19.00
N LEU A 148 -3.06 -3.68 -20.29
CA LEU A 148 -4.09 -4.02 -21.27
C LEU A 148 -4.31 -5.53 -21.36
N THR A 149 -3.26 -6.35 -21.27
CA THR A 149 -3.38 -7.81 -21.28
C THR A 149 -3.89 -8.40 -19.96
N LEU A 150 -3.75 -7.68 -18.83
CA LEU A 150 -4.20 -8.16 -17.51
C LEU A 150 -5.65 -7.76 -17.17
N ILE A 151 -6.00 -6.50 -17.47
CA ILE A 151 -7.25 -5.88 -16.97
C ILE A 151 -8.10 -5.23 -18.06
N GLY A 152 -7.62 -5.24 -19.30
CA GLY A 152 -8.33 -4.61 -20.42
C GLY A 152 -8.23 -3.09 -20.44
N ARG A 153 -8.77 -2.51 -21.50
CA ARG A 153 -8.66 -1.07 -21.79
C ARG A 153 -9.39 -0.20 -20.78
N ASP A 154 -10.67 -0.52 -20.48
CA ASP A 154 -11.51 0.36 -19.68
C ASP A 154 -10.93 0.55 -18.26
N VAL A 155 -10.54 -0.54 -17.61
CA VAL A 155 -9.93 -0.48 -16.28
C VAL A 155 -8.58 0.24 -16.33
N TYR A 156 -7.76 -0.03 -17.36
CA TYR A 156 -6.49 0.64 -17.53
C TYR A 156 -6.66 2.15 -17.68
N GLU A 157 -7.48 2.61 -18.61
CA GLU A 157 -7.65 4.05 -18.90
C GLU A 157 -8.31 4.82 -17.75
N GLN A 158 -9.30 4.20 -17.08
CA GLN A 158 -10.03 4.89 -16.02
C GLN A 158 -9.33 4.87 -14.67
N LEU A 159 -8.62 3.81 -14.34
CA LEU A 159 -8.18 3.57 -12.95
C LEU A 159 -6.67 3.40 -12.77
N ILE A 160 -5.92 3.13 -13.84
CA ILE A 160 -4.47 2.86 -13.73
C ILE A 160 -3.65 3.99 -14.34
N LYS A 161 -3.91 4.32 -15.59
CA LYS A 161 -3.06 5.21 -16.39
C LYS A 161 -2.76 6.52 -15.66
N GLY A 162 -3.79 7.28 -15.36
CA GLY A 162 -3.64 8.63 -14.79
C GLY A 162 -2.95 8.63 -13.43
N TYR A 163 -3.30 7.66 -12.56
CA TYR A 163 -2.65 7.51 -11.26
C TYR A 163 -1.16 7.14 -11.41
N THR A 164 -0.87 6.16 -12.26
CA THR A 164 0.50 5.67 -12.46
C THR A 164 1.40 6.73 -13.07
N GLU A 165 0.93 7.43 -14.12
CA GLU A 165 1.69 8.49 -14.78
C GLU A 165 1.96 9.66 -13.83
N LYS A 166 0.96 10.05 -13.00
CA LYS A 166 1.16 11.05 -11.95
C LYS A 166 2.19 10.61 -10.91
N GLN A 167 2.14 9.36 -10.48
CA GLN A 167 3.04 8.81 -9.45
C GLN A 167 4.49 8.74 -9.92
N TRP A 168 4.70 8.33 -11.18
CA TRP A 168 6.02 8.10 -11.73
C TRP A 168 6.58 9.28 -12.54
N GLY A 169 5.73 10.28 -12.87
CA GLY A 169 6.10 11.43 -13.70
C GLY A 169 6.47 11.06 -15.13
N ARG A 170 6.03 9.88 -15.62
CA ARG A 170 6.36 9.33 -16.94
C ARG A 170 5.16 8.60 -17.53
N PRO A 171 5.02 8.54 -18.88
CA PRO A 171 4.01 7.73 -19.54
C PRO A 171 4.10 6.25 -19.19
N CYS A 172 2.97 5.57 -19.09
CA CYS A 172 2.91 4.12 -18.82
C CYS A 172 3.65 3.30 -19.88
N SER A 173 3.72 3.77 -21.13
CA SER A 173 4.47 3.14 -22.22
C SER A 173 6.00 3.16 -22.03
N GLU A 174 6.51 3.99 -21.12
CA GLU A 174 7.94 4.07 -20.77
C GLU A 174 8.28 3.35 -19.47
N LEU A 175 7.30 2.86 -18.75
CA LEU A 175 7.48 2.18 -17.47
C LEU A 175 7.61 0.67 -17.66
N PRO A 176 8.46 -0.01 -16.87
CA PRO A 176 8.64 -1.46 -16.97
C PRO A 176 7.36 -2.26 -16.70
N ALA A 177 7.12 -3.30 -17.48
CA ALA A 177 5.94 -4.17 -17.37
C ALA A 177 5.76 -4.81 -15.98
N PHE A 178 6.86 -5.12 -15.27
CA PHE A 178 6.80 -5.80 -13.97
C PHE A 178 6.08 -5.02 -12.88
N ILE A 179 5.98 -3.69 -12.99
CA ILE A 179 5.34 -2.80 -11.99
C ILE A 179 3.88 -3.23 -11.75
N ILE A 180 3.17 -3.66 -12.79
CA ILE A 180 1.74 -3.98 -12.71
C ILE A 180 1.43 -5.50 -12.67
N ARG A 181 2.44 -6.37 -12.70
CA ARG A 181 2.23 -7.83 -12.74
C ARG A 181 1.36 -8.40 -11.61
N ARG A 182 1.30 -7.73 -10.47
CA ARG A 182 0.59 -8.20 -9.26
C ARG A 182 -0.68 -7.41 -8.96
N LEU A 183 -1.35 -6.91 -9.98
CA LEU A 183 -2.60 -6.19 -9.78
C LEU A 183 -3.70 -7.17 -9.31
N PRO A 184 -4.29 -6.97 -8.13
CA PRO A 184 -5.37 -7.85 -7.66
C PRO A 184 -6.66 -7.54 -8.40
N VAL A 185 -7.16 -8.51 -9.15
CA VAL A 185 -8.51 -8.52 -9.72
C VAL A 185 -9.34 -9.53 -8.94
N ARG A 186 -10.44 -9.09 -8.34
CA ARG A 186 -11.27 -9.93 -7.46
C ARG A 186 -12.66 -10.08 -8.03
N MET A 187 -13.15 -11.32 -8.08
CA MET A 187 -14.53 -11.65 -8.51
C MET A 187 -15.50 -11.75 -7.31
N THR A 188 -15.29 -10.86 -6.33
CA THR A 188 -16.12 -10.76 -5.11
C THR A 188 -16.61 -9.31 -4.95
N PHE A 189 -17.64 -9.12 -4.13
CA PHE A 189 -18.16 -7.77 -3.78
C PHE A 189 -17.49 -7.19 -2.54
N ASP A 190 -16.29 -7.64 -2.22
CA ASP A 190 -15.50 -7.16 -1.08
C ASP A 190 -14.67 -5.94 -1.48
N ASN A 191 -14.87 -4.81 -0.78
CA ASN A 191 -14.17 -3.56 -1.00
C ASN A 191 -12.92 -3.38 -0.13
N ASP A 192 -12.63 -4.33 0.75
CA ASP A 192 -11.46 -4.24 1.61
C ASP A 192 -10.19 -4.34 0.78
N TYR A 193 -9.34 -3.32 0.88
CA TYR A 193 -8.10 -3.26 0.09
C TYR A 193 -7.14 -4.39 0.49
N PHE A 194 -7.04 -4.66 1.78
CA PHE A 194 -6.20 -5.73 2.32
C PHE A 194 -7.03 -6.99 2.62
N ASN A 195 -6.43 -8.17 2.39
CA ASN A 195 -7.03 -9.47 2.73
C ASN A 195 -6.66 -9.93 4.15
N ASP A 196 -5.90 -9.11 4.90
CA ASP A 196 -5.43 -9.48 6.22
C ASP A 196 -6.54 -9.41 7.26
N SER A 197 -6.51 -10.34 8.20
CA SER A 197 -7.52 -10.46 9.27
C SER A 197 -7.52 -9.28 10.25
N PHE A 198 -6.40 -8.56 10.35
CA PHE A 198 -6.22 -7.43 11.24
C PHE A 198 -5.74 -6.23 10.45
N GLN A 199 -6.42 -5.10 10.59
CA GLN A 199 -6.00 -3.84 10.02
C GLN A 199 -6.46 -2.68 10.90
N GLY A 200 -5.75 -1.55 10.83
CA GLY A 200 -6.09 -0.37 11.60
C GLY A 200 -5.00 0.70 11.60
N ILE A 201 -5.29 1.76 12.30
CA ILE A 201 -4.38 2.89 12.51
C ILE A 201 -4.24 3.09 14.03
N PRO A 202 -3.02 3.39 14.55
CA PRO A 202 -2.85 3.67 15.98
C PRO A 202 -3.75 4.84 16.44
N ILE A 203 -4.47 4.65 17.53
CA ILE A 203 -5.26 5.73 18.13
C ILE A 203 -4.29 6.82 18.63
N GLY A 204 -4.48 8.04 18.18
CA GLY A 204 -3.57 9.16 18.46
C GLY A 204 -2.36 9.25 17.52
N GLY A 205 -2.32 8.44 16.44
CA GLY A 205 -1.31 8.51 15.39
C GLY A 205 -0.09 7.61 15.60
N TYR A 206 0.67 7.40 14.52
CA TYR A 206 1.84 6.52 14.54
C TYR A 206 2.99 7.00 15.43
N ASN A 207 3.07 8.32 15.72
CA ASN A 207 4.11 8.84 16.58
C ASN A 207 4.08 8.16 17.96
N LEU A 208 2.88 7.91 18.52
CA LEU A 208 2.75 7.22 19.81
C LEU A 208 3.26 5.77 19.77
N LEU A 209 3.10 5.08 18.63
CA LEU A 209 3.68 3.74 18.46
C LEU A 209 5.22 3.81 18.47
N ILE A 210 5.79 4.77 17.74
CA ILE A 210 7.24 4.96 17.67
C ILE A 210 7.80 5.35 19.03
N ASP A 211 7.17 6.28 19.74
CA ASP A 211 7.59 6.71 21.08
C ASP A 211 7.54 5.52 22.06
N GLY A 212 6.50 4.69 21.98
CA GLY A 212 6.40 3.50 22.79
C GLY A 212 7.49 2.45 22.47
N LEU A 213 7.85 2.28 21.19
CA LEU A 213 8.93 1.41 20.76
C LEU A 213 10.31 1.91 21.19
N LEU A 214 10.54 3.22 21.16
CA LEU A 214 11.82 3.84 21.51
C LEU A 214 11.95 4.15 23.02
N LYS A 215 10.95 3.83 23.82
CA LYS A 215 11.00 4.07 25.27
C LYS A 215 12.19 3.34 25.92
N GLY A 216 13.10 4.11 26.52
CA GLY A 216 14.33 3.58 27.16
C GLY A 216 15.47 3.24 26.18
N VAL A 217 15.37 3.68 24.95
CA VAL A 217 16.44 3.65 23.95
C VAL A 217 17.16 5.00 23.94
N ASP A 218 18.51 4.98 23.82
CA ASP A 218 19.34 6.21 23.68
C ASP A 218 19.32 6.74 22.24
#